data_562e5afabc39e14d531a26c700820fe1
#
_entry.id   562e5afabc39e14d531a26c700820fe1
#
_cell.length_a   1.000
_cell.length_b   1.000
_cell.length_c   1.000
_cell.angle_alpha   90.00
_cell.angle_beta   90.00
_cell.angle_gamma   90.00
#
_symmetry.space_group_name_H-M   'P 1'
#
loop_
_entity.id
_entity.type
_entity.pdbx_description
1 polymer ?
#
loop_
_entity_poly.entity_id
_entity_poly.type
_entity_poly.pdbx_seq_one_letter_code
_entity_poly.pdbx_strand_id
1 'polypeptide(L)'
;MRVLARTLLAAPGTRASEVAERDPGSAQRAVRGWRSFLTAQDPGATVTVTAAGTAGTVTHTVTADRGGYVDAMLEVDLAPGWHEVTLSIAGSSVRAPILVVGPDQRTGLVSDIDDTVMVTALPRPLLAAWNGLVLHE
;
A
#
# COMPACT_ATOMS: atom_id res chain seq x y z
N MET A 1 12.47 10.85 -4.52
CA MET A 1 11.19 10.13 -4.35
C MET A 1 10.98 9.81 -2.89
N ARG A 2 9.79 10.05 -2.32
CA ARG A 2 9.43 9.59 -0.97
C ARG A 2 8.70 8.27 -1.06
N VAL A 3 9.12 7.29 -0.28
CA VAL A 3 8.47 5.99 -0.16
C VAL A 3 7.84 5.88 1.21
N LEU A 4 6.52 5.64 1.22
CA LEU A 4 5.75 5.34 2.43
C LEU A 4 5.20 3.92 2.27
N ALA A 5 5.54 3.04 3.20
CA ALA A 5 5.09 1.66 3.19
C ALA A 5 4.89 1.14 4.61
N ARG A 6 4.21 0.02 4.74
CA ARG A 6 4.05 -0.70 6.01
C ARG A 6 4.38 -2.17 5.81
N THR A 7 5.22 -2.70 6.68
CA THR A 7 5.59 -4.12 6.70
C THR A 7 4.68 -4.87 7.67
N LEU A 8 4.14 -5.97 7.19
CA LEU A 8 3.17 -6.78 7.94
C LEU A 8 3.56 -8.24 7.89
N LEU A 9 3.44 -8.92 9.02
CA LEU A 9 3.55 -10.36 9.10
C LEU A 9 2.26 -10.99 8.55
N ALA A 10 2.37 -11.78 7.50
CA ALA A 10 1.27 -12.56 6.98
C ALA A 10 1.16 -13.90 7.72
N ALA A 11 -0.06 -14.39 7.91
CA ALA A 11 -0.26 -15.74 8.42
C ALA A 11 0.39 -16.77 7.46
N PRO A 12 0.94 -17.88 7.96
CA PRO A 12 1.52 -18.92 7.13
C PRO A 12 0.55 -19.36 6.02
N GLY A 13 1.04 -19.39 4.77
CA GLY A 13 0.23 -19.74 3.59
C GLY A 13 -0.47 -18.58 2.88
N THR A 14 -0.32 -17.34 3.36
CA THR A 14 -0.85 -16.15 2.67
C THR A 14 0.27 -15.51 1.84
N ARG A 15 0.24 -15.65 0.53
CA ARG A 15 1.14 -14.90 -0.36
C ARG A 15 0.51 -13.54 -0.65
N ALA A 16 1.29 -12.46 -0.54
CA ALA A 16 0.85 -11.10 -0.81
C ALA A 16 0.31 -10.91 -2.25
N SER A 17 0.86 -11.67 -3.21
CA SER A 17 0.41 -11.65 -4.60
C SER A 17 -0.96 -12.32 -4.82
N GLU A 18 -1.40 -13.22 -3.94
CA GLU A 18 -2.70 -13.89 -4.08
C GLU A 18 -3.87 -13.00 -3.64
N VAL A 19 -3.57 -11.92 -2.92
CA VAL A 19 -4.58 -10.95 -2.44
C VAL A 19 -5.04 -10.01 -3.56
N ALA A 20 -4.21 -9.79 -4.59
CA ALA A 20 -4.47 -8.80 -5.64
C ALA A 20 -5.21 -9.34 -6.88
N GLU A 21 -5.23 -10.65 -7.12
CA GLU A 21 -5.62 -11.20 -8.43
C GLU A 21 -6.90 -12.05 -8.49
N ARG A 22 -7.59 -12.29 -7.38
CA ARG A 22 -8.84 -13.07 -7.42
C ARG A 22 -10.05 -12.22 -7.09
N ASP A 23 -11.02 -12.20 -8.01
CA ASP A 23 -12.38 -11.75 -7.73
C ASP A 23 -13.05 -12.76 -6.75
N PRO A 24 -13.13 -12.46 -5.47
CA PRO A 24 -13.58 -13.42 -4.48
C PRO A 24 -15.06 -13.26 -4.22
N GLY A 25 -15.75 -14.37 -4.08
CA GLY A 25 -17.12 -14.41 -3.59
C GLY A 25 -17.30 -13.70 -2.24
N SER A 26 -18.52 -13.31 -1.90
CA SER A 26 -18.86 -12.48 -0.74
C SER A 26 -18.30 -12.97 0.61
N ALA A 27 -18.24 -14.29 0.82
CA ALA A 27 -17.68 -14.87 2.05
C ALA A 27 -16.16 -14.67 2.18
N GLN A 28 -15.42 -14.69 1.08
CA GLN A 28 -13.98 -14.43 1.06
C GLN A 28 -13.64 -12.94 1.23
N ARG A 29 -14.56 -12.04 0.85
CA ARG A 29 -14.45 -10.59 1.09
C ARG A 29 -14.55 -10.28 2.58
N ALA A 30 -15.53 -10.85 3.28
CA ALA A 30 -15.68 -10.69 4.72
C ALA A 30 -14.46 -11.21 5.50
N VAL A 31 -13.91 -12.36 5.12
CA VAL A 31 -12.70 -12.94 5.75
C VAL A 31 -11.47 -12.07 5.54
N ARG A 32 -11.34 -11.34 4.42
CA ARG A 32 -10.24 -10.40 4.20
C ARG A 32 -10.37 -9.13 5.03
N GLY A 33 -11.56 -8.59 5.15
CA GLY A 33 -11.81 -7.37 5.91
C GLY A 33 -11.32 -7.49 7.36
N TRP A 34 -11.70 -8.53 8.09
CA TRP A 34 -11.28 -8.67 9.48
C TRP A 34 -9.81 -9.10 9.66
N ARG A 35 -9.23 -9.85 8.69
CA ARG A 35 -7.81 -10.23 8.74
C ARG A 35 -6.88 -9.03 8.64
N SER A 36 -7.25 -7.98 7.90
CA SER A 36 -6.46 -6.75 7.83
C SER A 36 -6.36 -6.01 9.16
N PHE A 37 -7.32 -6.20 10.06
CA PHE A 37 -7.28 -5.66 11.43
C PHE A 37 -6.40 -6.50 12.38
N LEU A 38 -6.11 -7.75 12.03
CA LEU A 38 -5.31 -8.67 12.86
C LEU A 38 -3.89 -8.88 12.32
N THR A 39 -3.45 -8.10 11.35
CA THR A 39 -2.07 -8.17 10.86
C THR A 39 -1.10 -7.65 11.91
N ALA A 40 -0.13 -8.48 12.27
CA ALA A 40 0.99 -8.04 13.10
C ALA A 40 1.95 -7.20 12.26
N GLN A 41 2.53 -6.18 12.89
CA GLN A 41 3.58 -5.37 12.28
C GLN A 41 4.89 -6.18 12.25
N ASP A 42 5.75 -5.90 11.28
CA ASP A 42 7.10 -6.47 11.20
C ASP A 42 8.15 -5.35 11.42
N PRO A 43 8.45 -5.03 12.70
CA PRO A 43 9.39 -3.98 13.02
C PRO A 43 10.83 -4.40 12.66
N GLY A 44 11.59 -3.45 12.14
CA GLY A 44 12.97 -3.68 11.75
C GLY A 44 13.14 -4.48 10.47
N ALA A 45 12.06 -4.78 9.76
CA ALA A 45 12.12 -5.48 8.49
C ALA A 45 12.91 -4.69 7.44
N THR A 46 13.76 -5.38 6.72
CA THR A 46 14.55 -4.79 5.62
C THR A 46 13.79 -4.87 4.31
N VAL A 47 13.49 -3.72 3.73
CA VAL A 47 12.76 -3.59 2.47
C VAL A 47 13.71 -3.11 1.38
N THR A 48 13.74 -3.83 0.28
CA THR A 48 14.45 -3.43 -0.93
C THR A 48 13.46 -2.71 -1.87
N VAL A 49 13.79 -1.49 -2.24
CA VAL A 49 13.00 -0.67 -3.16
C VAL A 49 13.75 -0.57 -4.48
N THR A 50 13.14 -1.02 -5.56
CA THR A 50 13.71 -1.00 -6.91
C THR A 50 12.84 -0.15 -7.83
N ALA A 51 13.47 0.76 -8.55
CA ALA A 51 12.81 1.64 -9.52
C ALA A 51 13.63 1.73 -10.82
N ALA A 52 12.94 1.80 -11.94
CA ALA A 52 13.58 2.08 -13.25
C ALA A 52 13.69 3.60 -13.43
N GLY A 53 14.87 4.15 -13.14
CA GLY A 53 15.19 5.56 -13.40
C GLY A 53 15.63 5.81 -14.85
N THR A 54 15.80 7.08 -15.22
CA THR A 54 16.21 7.50 -16.57
C THR A 54 17.59 6.98 -16.97
N ALA A 55 18.49 6.84 -15.97
CA ALA A 55 19.85 6.33 -16.17
C ALA A 55 19.99 4.83 -15.93
N GLY A 56 18.90 4.11 -15.65
CA GLY A 56 18.89 2.68 -15.35
C GLY A 56 18.15 2.32 -14.07
N THR A 57 18.20 1.05 -13.71
CA THR A 57 17.54 0.56 -12.48
C THR A 57 18.33 0.97 -11.24
N VAL A 58 17.64 1.57 -10.29
CA VAL A 58 18.19 1.99 -8.99
C VAL A 58 17.57 1.12 -7.89
N THR A 59 18.39 0.65 -6.97
CA THR A 59 17.96 -0.17 -5.84
C THR A 59 18.43 0.45 -4.53
N HIS A 60 17.50 0.62 -3.60
CA HIS A 60 17.76 1.11 -2.25
C HIS A 60 17.29 0.10 -1.22
N THR A 61 17.98 0.05 -0.10
CA THR A 61 17.58 -0.76 1.06
C THR A 61 17.20 0.16 2.20
N VAL A 62 16.01 -0.04 2.77
CA VAL A 62 15.46 0.74 3.86
C VAL A 62 14.95 -0.20 4.96
N THR A 63 14.92 0.29 6.20
CA THR A 63 14.48 -0.51 7.35
C THR A 63 13.20 0.08 7.93
N ALA A 64 12.24 -0.78 8.21
CA ALA A 64 11.00 -0.39 8.87
C ALA A 64 11.25 0.01 10.33
N ASP A 65 10.51 0.99 10.81
CA ASP A 65 10.56 1.43 12.20
C ASP A 65 9.91 0.44 13.18
N ARG A 66 9.79 0.83 14.46
CA ARG A 66 9.16 0.01 15.51
C ARG A 66 7.68 -0.27 15.26
N GLY A 67 7.00 0.54 14.45
CA GLY A 67 5.62 0.37 14.03
C GLY A 67 5.48 -0.40 12.72
N GLY A 68 6.59 -0.89 12.15
CA GLY A 68 6.61 -1.53 10.83
C GLY A 68 6.45 -0.53 9.68
N TYR A 69 6.64 0.77 9.91
CA TYR A 69 6.55 1.77 8.85
C TYR A 69 7.91 2.02 8.19
N VAL A 70 7.87 2.19 6.90
CA VAL A 70 8.96 2.72 6.08
C VAL A 70 8.54 4.13 5.66
N ASP A 71 9.37 5.12 6.00
CA ASP A 71 9.28 6.50 5.51
C ASP A 71 10.68 6.94 5.10
N ALA A 72 10.96 6.89 3.81
CA ALA A 72 12.29 7.13 3.30
C ALA A 72 12.30 8.04 2.08
N MET A 73 13.28 8.96 2.03
CA MET A 73 13.58 9.75 0.85
C MET A 73 14.69 9.05 0.05
N LEU A 74 14.36 8.67 -1.19
CA LEU A 74 15.27 7.96 -2.08
C LEU A 74 15.61 8.83 -3.29
N GLU A 75 16.88 8.84 -3.67
CA GLU A 75 17.33 9.52 -4.87
C GLU A 75 17.13 8.61 -6.07
N VAL A 76 16.17 8.97 -6.90
CA VAL A 76 15.86 8.30 -8.16
C VAL A 76 15.48 9.38 -9.16
N ASP A 77 16.15 9.40 -10.31
CA ASP A 77 15.82 10.28 -11.40
C ASP A 77 14.72 9.66 -12.26
N LEU A 78 13.52 10.23 -12.18
CA LEU A 78 12.31 9.76 -12.87
C LEU A 78 11.73 10.90 -13.70
N ALA A 79 11.41 10.63 -14.96
CA ALA A 79 10.68 11.57 -15.80
C ALA A 79 9.26 11.83 -15.23
N PRO A 80 8.64 12.98 -15.54
CA PRO A 80 7.23 13.19 -15.20
C PRO A 80 6.31 12.11 -15.80
N GLY A 81 5.32 11.67 -15.03
CA GLY A 81 4.37 10.64 -15.44
C GLY A 81 4.23 9.50 -14.45
N TRP A 82 3.51 8.48 -14.86
CA TRP A 82 3.32 7.27 -14.04
C TRP A 82 4.50 6.31 -14.20
N HIS A 83 4.97 5.82 -13.07
CA HIS A 83 6.01 4.81 -12.96
C HIS A 83 5.56 3.71 -12.01
N GLU A 84 6.31 2.62 -11.98
CA GLU A 84 6.12 1.52 -11.07
C GLU A 84 7.40 1.29 -10.26
N VAL A 85 7.27 1.12 -8.96
CA VAL A 85 8.36 0.67 -8.09
C VAL A 85 8.03 -0.69 -7.51
N THR A 86 9.06 -1.50 -7.32
CA THR A 86 8.95 -2.80 -6.67
C THR A 86 9.53 -2.69 -5.26
N LEU A 87 8.72 -3.08 -4.26
CA LEU A 87 9.16 -3.25 -2.89
C LEU A 87 9.25 -4.75 -2.59
N SER A 88 10.40 -5.19 -2.07
CA SER A 88 10.66 -6.60 -1.79
C SER A 88 11.11 -6.80 -0.35
N ILE A 89 10.59 -7.84 0.29
CA ILE A 89 10.91 -8.23 1.67
C ILE A 89 10.83 -9.75 1.80
N ALA A 90 11.88 -10.39 2.34
CA ALA A 90 11.89 -11.80 2.73
C ALA A 90 11.22 -12.75 1.70
N GLY A 91 11.56 -12.61 0.41
CA GLY A 91 11.02 -13.45 -0.66
C GLY A 91 9.60 -13.09 -1.14
N SER A 92 9.03 -12.01 -0.62
CA SER A 92 7.77 -11.42 -1.08
C SER A 92 8.04 -10.10 -1.78
N SER A 93 7.22 -9.74 -2.77
CA SER A 93 7.34 -8.46 -3.46
C SER A 93 5.98 -7.89 -3.82
N VAL A 94 5.90 -6.57 -3.86
CA VAL A 94 4.71 -5.82 -4.29
C VAL A 94 5.14 -4.72 -5.26
N ARG A 95 4.32 -4.47 -6.28
CA ARG A 95 4.50 -3.35 -7.19
C ARG A 95 3.56 -2.22 -6.77
N ALA A 96 4.08 -1.01 -6.75
CA ALA A 96 3.33 0.18 -6.38
C ALA A 96 3.45 1.25 -7.49
N PRO A 97 2.32 1.78 -7.98
CA PRO A 97 2.36 2.90 -8.92
C PRO A 97 2.79 4.17 -8.20
N ILE A 98 3.60 4.98 -8.86
CA ILE A 98 3.96 6.32 -8.41
C ILE A 98 3.73 7.33 -9.52
N LEU A 99 3.24 8.51 -9.18
CA LEU A 99 3.11 9.63 -10.10
C LEU A 99 4.22 10.64 -9.82
N VAL A 100 5.05 10.90 -10.83
CA VAL A 100 6.01 12.00 -10.80
C VAL A 100 5.34 13.23 -11.39
N VAL A 101 5.13 14.22 -10.53
CA VAL A 101 4.50 15.49 -10.93
C VAL A 101 5.52 16.35 -11.65
N GLY A 102 5.20 16.79 -12.85
CA GLY A 102 6.07 17.66 -13.63
C GLY A 102 6.11 19.10 -13.08
N PRO A 103 7.14 19.88 -13.44
CA PRO A 103 7.34 21.24 -12.94
C PRO A 103 6.22 22.22 -13.35
N ASP A 104 5.44 21.90 -14.37
CA ASP A 104 4.33 22.72 -14.85
C ASP A 104 3.06 22.59 -14.00
N GLN A 105 2.98 21.58 -13.14
CA GLN A 105 1.84 21.35 -12.25
C GLN A 105 1.94 22.25 -11.01
N ARG A 106 1.07 23.25 -10.93
CA ARG A 106 1.09 24.25 -9.84
C ARG A 106 0.08 23.97 -8.74
N THR A 107 -0.89 23.10 -8.98
CA THR A 107 -1.98 22.81 -8.06
C THR A 107 -2.20 21.31 -7.94
N GLY A 108 -2.54 20.85 -6.74
CA GLY A 108 -2.96 19.49 -6.47
C GLY A 108 -4.21 19.50 -5.60
N LEU A 109 -5.07 18.51 -5.78
CA LEU A 109 -6.22 18.27 -4.92
C LEU A 109 -5.95 17.02 -4.07
N VAL A 110 -6.10 17.15 -2.77
CA VAL A 110 -6.14 16.03 -1.83
C VAL A 110 -7.52 15.98 -1.23
N SER A 111 -8.20 14.86 -1.36
CA SER A 111 -9.54 14.65 -0.81
C SER A 111 -9.54 13.40 0.05
N ASP A 112 -10.25 13.46 1.17
CA ASP A 112 -10.65 12.27 1.92
C ASP A 112 -11.74 11.53 1.12
N ILE A 113 -11.75 10.21 1.21
CA ILE A 113 -12.72 9.36 0.52
C ILE A 113 -13.88 9.01 1.45
N ASP A 114 -13.55 8.66 2.69
CA ASP A 114 -14.55 8.23 3.68
C ASP A 114 -15.41 9.39 4.14
N ASP A 115 -16.73 9.22 4.05
CA ASP A 115 -17.76 10.23 4.36
C ASP A 115 -17.62 11.59 3.62
N THR A 116 -16.68 11.72 2.71
CA THR A 116 -16.53 12.87 1.81
C THR A 116 -16.97 12.54 0.37
N VAL A 117 -16.47 11.45 -0.18
CA VAL A 117 -16.83 10.97 -1.53
C VAL A 117 -17.75 9.75 -1.46
N MET A 118 -17.59 8.92 -0.43
CA MET A 118 -18.41 7.72 -0.17
C MET A 118 -19.02 7.81 1.22
N VAL A 119 -20.30 7.45 1.33
CA VAL A 119 -20.99 7.40 2.63
C VAL A 119 -20.63 6.09 3.33
N THR A 120 -19.69 6.13 4.27
CA THR A 120 -19.22 4.98 5.04
C THR A 120 -19.96 4.81 6.37
N ALA A 121 -20.71 5.84 6.80
CA ALA A 121 -21.45 5.88 8.06
C ALA A 121 -20.55 5.69 9.31
N LEU A 122 -19.32 6.21 9.28
CA LEU A 122 -18.36 6.14 10.40
C LEU A 122 -18.90 6.57 11.78
N PRO A 123 -19.82 7.57 11.88
CA PRO A 123 -20.43 7.94 13.16
C PRO A 123 -21.32 6.83 13.78
N ARG A 124 -21.64 5.78 13.02
CA ARG A 124 -22.45 4.65 13.47
C ARG A 124 -21.59 3.38 13.44
N PRO A 125 -20.86 3.05 14.51
CA PRO A 125 -19.79 2.04 14.49
C PRO A 125 -20.26 0.66 14.07
N LEU A 126 -21.48 0.26 14.42
CA LEU A 126 -22.03 -1.03 14.00
C LEU A 126 -22.38 -1.06 12.51
N LEU A 127 -22.86 0.04 11.95
CA LEU A 127 -23.18 0.15 10.53
C LEU A 127 -21.90 0.29 9.69
N ALA A 128 -20.93 1.05 10.17
CA ALA A 128 -19.62 1.17 9.53
C ALA A 128 -18.88 -0.17 9.51
N ALA A 129 -18.91 -0.93 10.61
CA ALA A 129 -18.37 -2.28 10.66
C ALA A 129 -19.09 -3.22 9.69
N TRP A 130 -20.42 -3.15 9.59
CA TRP A 130 -21.20 -3.93 8.65
C TRP A 130 -20.86 -3.57 7.20
N ASN A 131 -20.83 -2.28 6.86
CA ASN A 131 -20.48 -1.81 5.52
C ASN A 131 -19.04 -2.18 5.14
N GLY A 132 -18.09 -2.02 6.07
CA GLY A 132 -16.68 -2.35 5.84
C GLY A 132 -16.39 -3.85 5.76
N LEU A 133 -17.20 -4.69 6.43
CA LEU A 133 -16.97 -6.14 6.50
C LEU A 133 -17.80 -6.95 5.49
N VAL A 134 -18.98 -6.45 5.09
CA VAL A 134 -19.98 -7.23 4.34
C VAL A 134 -20.33 -6.64 2.99
N LEU A 135 -20.38 -5.29 2.86
CA LEU A 135 -20.93 -4.61 1.68
C LEU A 135 -19.88 -4.04 0.71
N HIS A 136 -18.62 -4.45 0.78
CA HIS A 136 -17.66 -4.09 -0.27
C HIS A 136 -18.02 -4.81 -1.57
N GLU A 137 -18.81 -4.14 -2.40
CA GLU A 137 -18.92 -4.41 -3.84
C GLU A 137 -17.74 -3.76 -4.58
#